data_3af3520a465f2299c4105e93d339e21f
#
_entry.id   3af3520a465f2299c4105e93d339e21f
#
_cell.length_a   1.000
_cell.length_b   1.000
_cell.length_c   1.000
_cell.angle_alpha   90.00
_cell.angle_beta   90.00
_cell.angle_gamma   90.00
#
_symmetry.space_group_name_H-M   'P 1'
#
loop_
_entity.id
_entity.type
_entity.pdbx_description
1 polymer ?
#
loop_
_entity_poly.entity_id
_entity_poly.type
_entity_poly.pdbx_seq_one_letter_code
_entity_poly.pdbx_strand_id
1 'polypeptide(L)'
;MKEILHYENVTFRRDGKVILDGINWHINEGENWTLLGLNGSGKSTILGMIPAYIFPTTGEVRVFGHKFGNYVWKNIKRRVGFVSSSLNNFLGTLNREKLEDVVISGKFSSIGIYEEVTVEDRKRAEKIIEDFGITYIKDKYFATLSQGEQRRTLLARAFMNEPDLLILDEPCSGLDVKAREYFLSVLEENSEKENSTPFIYVTHQIEEILPSVSHVALLEKGKIVAQGKKKEILTDKILSEMFKMPVKVVWESERPWLIVR
;
A
#
# COMPACT_ATOMS: atom_id res chain seq x y z
N MET A 1 -4.74 0.77 22.43
CA MET A 1 -4.10 0.41 21.16
C MET A 1 -3.18 1.54 20.77
N LYS A 2 -2.03 1.23 20.21
CA LYS A 2 -1.07 2.26 19.77
C LYS A 2 -1.49 2.77 18.40
N GLU A 3 -1.54 4.08 18.22
CA GLU A 3 -1.92 4.71 16.95
C GLU A 3 -0.75 4.66 15.97
N ILE A 4 -1.00 4.17 14.75
CA ILE A 4 0.00 4.12 13.65
C ILE A 4 -0.10 5.38 12.80
N LEU A 5 -1.32 5.78 12.44
CA LEU A 5 -1.60 6.91 11.56
C LEU A 5 -2.69 7.80 12.14
N HIS A 6 -2.45 9.11 12.08
CA HIS A 6 -3.40 10.12 12.52
C HIS A 6 -3.40 11.29 11.53
N TYR A 7 -4.52 11.48 10.86
CA TYR A 7 -4.85 12.67 10.09
C TYR A 7 -5.95 13.43 10.81
N GLU A 8 -5.70 14.69 11.13
CA GLU A 8 -6.68 15.57 11.77
C GLU A 8 -6.90 16.82 10.92
N ASN A 9 -8.09 16.95 10.36
CA ASN A 9 -8.55 18.08 9.53
C ASN A 9 -7.55 18.47 8.42
N VAL A 10 -6.96 17.43 7.76
CA VAL A 10 -5.90 17.62 6.78
C VAL A 10 -6.46 18.10 5.45
N THR A 11 -5.97 19.26 5.00
CA THR A 11 -6.27 19.83 3.69
C THR A 11 -4.99 19.95 2.86
N PHE A 12 -5.08 19.62 1.57
CA PHE A 12 -3.98 19.80 0.64
C PHE A 12 -4.43 20.55 -0.61
N ARG A 13 -3.69 21.59 -0.95
CA ARG A 13 -3.91 22.42 -2.15
C ARG A 13 -2.71 22.35 -3.09
N ARG A 14 -2.98 22.29 -4.38
CA ARG A 14 -1.97 22.33 -5.44
C ARG A 14 -2.48 23.19 -6.58
N ASP A 15 -1.69 24.15 -7.03
CA ASP A 15 -2.02 25.06 -8.13
C ASP A 15 -3.42 25.70 -7.99
N GLY A 16 -3.71 26.19 -6.78
CA GLY A 16 -4.99 26.81 -6.44
C GLY A 16 -6.18 25.85 -6.25
N LYS A 17 -6.02 24.56 -6.56
CA LYS A 17 -7.08 23.55 -6.42
C LYS A 17 -6.97 22.81 -5.10
N VAL A 18 -8.10 22.54 -4.45
CA VAL A 18 -8.19 21.66 -3.29
C VAL A 18 -8.18 20.22 -3.78
N ILE A 19 -7.18 19.44 -3.37
CA ILE A 19 -7.03 18.02 -3.70
C ILE A 19 -7.56 17.14 -2.57
N LEU A 20 -7.24 17.53 -1.31
CA LEU A 20 -7.79 16.90 -0.10
C LEU A 20 -8.45 18.00 0.74
N ASP A 21 -9.61 17.73 1.32
CA ASP A 21 -10.43 18.69 2.03
C ASP A 21 -10.92 18.12 3.38
N GLY A 22 -10.26 18.54 4.47
CA GLY A 22 -10.65 18.19 5.83
C GLY A 22 -10.57 16.69 6.13
N ILE A 23 -9.51 16.01 5.70
CA ILE A 23 -9.33 14.57 5.96
C ILE A 23 -9.14 14.32 7.45
N ASN A 24 -9.96 13.43 8.01
CA ASN A 24 -9.82 12.84 9.32
C ASN A 24 -9.73 11.33 9.16
N TRP A 25 -8.59 10.72 9.52
CA TRP A 25 -8.36 9.30 9.36
C TRP A 25 -7.39 8.79 10.42
N HIS A 26 -7.82 7.75 11.14
CA HIS A 26 -7.04 7.15 12.22
C HIS A 26 -6.89 5.65 11.98
N ILE A 27 -5.66 5.15 12.15
CA ILE A 27 -5.33 3.74 12.03
C ILE A 27 -4.58 3.31 13.28
N ASN A 28 -5.02 2.22 13.90
CA ASN A 28 -4.40 1.63 15.07
C ASN A 28 -3.58 0.39 14.72
N GLU A 29 -2.69 0.01 15.63
CA GLU A 29 -1.91 -1.22 15.54
C GLU A 29 -2.85 -2.45 15.44
N GLY A 30 -2.52 -3.38 14.53
CA GLY A 30 -3.32 -4.58 14.25
C GLY A 30 -4.50 -4.37 13.30
N GLU A 31 -4.68 -3.16 12.74
CA GLU A 31 -5.72 -2.91 11.74
C GLU A 31 -5.12 -2.96 10.33
N ASN A 32 -5.72 -3.79 9.47
CA ASN A 32 -5.47 -3.75 8.02
C ASN A 32 -6.58 -2.93 7.36
N TRP A 33 -6.17 -1.93 6.60
CA TRP A 33 -7.09 -0.98 5.97
C TRP A 33 -7.09 -1.06 4.46
N THR A 34 -8.26 -0.86 3.86
CA THR A 34 -8.37 -0.51 2.44
C THR A 34 -8.82 0.94 2.30
N LEU A 35 -8.08 1.71 1.49
CA LEU A 35 -8.52 3.00 1.00
C LEU A 35 -9.10 2.82 -0.41
N LEU A 36 -10.44 2.79 -0.49
CA LEU A 36 -11.17 2.63 -1.74
C LEU A 36 -11.58 3.98 -2.30
N GLY A 37 -11.38 4.20 -3.59
CA GLY A 37 -11.80 5.44 -4.25
C GLY A 37 -11.55 5.42 -5.75
N LEU A 38 -12.35 6.15 -6.51
CA LEU A 38 -12.19 6.28 -7.95
C LEU A 38 -10.86 6.97 -8.31
N ASN A 39 -10.44 6.83 -9.58
CA ASN A 39 -9.25 7.53 -10.08
C ASN A 39 -9.43 9.05 -9.93
N GLY A 40 -8.37 9.73 -9.49
CA GLY A 40 -8.41 11.17 -9.23
C GLY A 40 -9.07 11.59 -7.91
N SER A 41 -9.50 10.66 -7.03
CA SER A 41 -10.11 11.01 -5.74
C SER A 41 -9.14 11.59 -4.70
N GLY A 42 -7.81 11.44 -4.90
CA GLY A 42 -6.78 11.93 -3.98
C GLY A 42 -6.02 10.83 -3.22
N LYS A 43 -6.21 9.54 -3.55
CA LYS A 43 -5.58 8.38 -2.87
C LYS A 43 -4.05 8.52 -2.75
N SER A 44 -3.36 8.67 -3.87
CA SER A 44 -1.89 8.80 -3.86
C SER A 44 -1.40 10.07 -3.17
N THR A 45 -2.23 11.12 -3.11
CA THR A 45 -1.90 12.35 -2.39
C THR A 45 -1.94 12.12 -0.87
N ILE A 46 -2.98 11.48 -0.36
CA ILE A 46 -3.08 11.17 1.07
C ILE A 46 -1.96 10.22 1.50
N LEU A 47 -1.66 9.19 0.70
CA LEU A 47 -0.57 8.25 1.00
C LEU A 47 0.81 8.90 0.94
N GLY A 48 1.03 9.81 0.01
CA GLY A 48 2.32 10.51 -0.14
C GLY A 48 2.71 11.37 1.06
N MET A 49 1.77 11.66 1.95
CA MET A 49 2.05 12.37 3.20
C MET A 49 2.70 11.45 4.25
N ILE A 50 2.40 10.15 4.25
CA ILE A 50 2.96 9.22 5.24
C ILE A 50 4.49 9.18 5.18
N PRO A 51 5.14 8.94 4.01
CA PRO A 51 6.59 9.01 3.87
C PRO A 51 7.13 10.45 3.68
N ALA A 52 6.29 11.48 3.80
CA ALA A 52 6.67 12.88 3.58
C ALA A 52 7.16 13.21 2.16
N TYR A 53 6.56 12.64 1.15
CA TYR A 53 6.73 13.12 -0.23
C TYR A 53 5.85 14.33 -0.52
N ILE A 54 4.76 14.48 0.23
CA ILE A 54 3.79 15.57 0.14
C ILE A 54 3.55 16.10 1.56
N PHE A 55 3.37 17.41 1.70
CA PHE A 55 3.10 18.09 2.96
C PHE A 55 1.68 18.63 3.00
N PRO A 56 0.94 18.51 4.11
CA PRO A 56 -0.38 19.12 4.22
C PRO A 56 -0.29 20.65 4.11
N THR A 57 -1.30 21.27 3.51
CA THR A 57 -1.43 22.74 3.51
C THR A 57 -1.93 23.22 4.87
N THR A 58 -2.87 22.49 5.47
CA THR A 58 -3.40 22.71 6.81
C THR A 58 -3.76 21.38 7.47
N GLY A 59 -3.97 21.39 8.78
CA GLY A 59 -4.26 20.18 9.55
C GLY A 59 -3.00 19.53 10.10
N GLU A 60 -3.17 18.38 10.72
CA GLU A 60 -2.10 17.65 11.39
C GLU A 60 -1.97 16.22 10.88
N VAL A 61 -0.72 15.79 10.66
CA VAL A 61 -0.37 14.41 10.32
C VAL A 61 0.61 13.88 11.35
N ARG A 62 0.28 12.74 11.96
CA ARG A 62 1.19 11.96 12.80
C ARG A 62 1.32 10.55 12.24
N VAL A 63 2.54 10.03 12.28
CA VAL A 63 2.84 8.65 11.92
C VAL A 63 3.66 8.04 13.05
N PHE A 64 3.22 6.90 13.57
CA PHE A 64 3.79 6.25 14.76
C PHE A 64 3.92 7.19 15.97
N GLY A 65 2.93 8.08 16.16
CA GLY A 65 2.89 9.09 17.22
C GLY A 65 3.78 10.32 16.99
N HIS A 66 4.56 10.37 15.91
CA HIS A 66 5.44 11.50 15.58
C HIS A 66 4.71 12.50 14.67
N LYS A 67 4.64 13.74 15.13
CA LYS A 67 4.05 14.85 14.35
C LYS A 67 4.97 15.27 13.21
N PHE A 68 4.35 15.50 12.06
CA PHE A 68 5.02 16.03 10.89
C PHE A 68 5.68 17.40 11.19
N GLY A 69 6.93 17.55 10.77
CA GLY A 69 7.74 18.76 11.04
C GLY A 69 8.53 18.77 12.35
N ASN A 70 8.21 17.92 13.32
CA ASN A 70 8.85 17.88 14.65
C ASN A 70 9.76 16.66 14.88
N TYR A 71 10.01 15.86 13.82
CA TYR A 71 10.78 14.63 13.93
C TYR A 71 11.64 14.39 12.69
N VAL A 72 12.72 13.60 12.83
CA VAL A 72 13.60 13.22 11.72
C VAL A 72 12.89 12.19 10.85
N TRP A 73 12.20 12.65 9.80
CA TRP A 73 11.30 11.84 8.99
C TRP A 73 11.97 10.70 8.23
N LYS A 74 13.30 10.76 8.05
CA LYS A 74 14.09 9.63 7.51
C LYS A 74 13.88 8.35 8.33
N ASN A 75 13.71 8.47 9.66
CA ASN A 75 13.46 7.34 10.53
C ASN A 75 12.05 6.75 10.32
N ILE A 76 11.06 7.61 10.04
CA ILE A 76 9.71 7.15 9.69
C ILE A 76 9.73 6.41 8.35
N LYS A 77 10.40 6.97 7.32
CA LYS A 77 10.50 6.34 6.00
C LYS A 77 11.07 4.92 6.05
N ARG A 78 12.02 4.65 6.94
CA ARG A 78 12.62 3.31 7.11
C ARG A 78 11.65 2.30 7.71
N ARG A 79 10.65 2.76 8.45
CA ARG A 79 9.62 1.93 9.09
C ARG A 79 8.40 1.70 8.20
N VAL A 80 8.35 2.34 7.03
CA VAL A 80 7.25 2.23 6.08
C VAL A 80 7.72 1.50 4.82
N GLY A 81 7.15 0.33 4.56
CA GLY A 81 7.28 -0.35 3.27
C GLY A 81 6.32 0.30 2.27
N PHE A 82 6.83 0.75 1.12
CA PHE A 82 6.00 1.43 0.14
C PHE A 82 6.10 0.74 -1.22
N VAL A 83 4.97 0.23 -1.71
CA VAL A 83 4.80 -0.37 -3.04
C VAL A 83 3.77 0.45 -3.80
N SER A 84 4.18 1.10 -4.87
CA SER A 84 3.29 1.92 -5.69
C SER A 84 3.62 1.77 -7.16
N SER A 85 2.60 1.88 -7.99
CA SER A 85 2.78 1.99 -9.44
C SER A 85 3.62 3.22 -9.84
N SER A 86 3.70 4.24 -8.98
CA SER A 86 4.56 5.41 -9.19
C SER A 86 6.07 5.09 -9.11
N LEU A 87 6.46 3.93 -8.53
CA LEU A 87 7.82 3.40 -8.63
C LEU A 87 8.23 3.12 -10.09
N ASN A 88 7.29 3.10 -11.02
CA ASN A 88 7.57 3.03 -12.46
C ASN A 88 8.49 4.16 -12.95
N ASN A 89 8.52 5.31 -12.29
CA ASN A 89 9.44 6.40 -12.61
C ASN A 89 10.92 6.04 -12.33
N PHE A 90 11.16 5.00 -11.54
CA PHE A 90 12.48 4.52 -11.17
C PHE A 90 12.85 3.18 -11.83
N LEU A 91 12.00 2.67 -12.72
CA LEU A 91 12.25 1.42 -13.45
C LEU A 91 13.58 1.48 -14.23
N GLY A 92 14.02 2.65 -14.68
CA GLY A 92 15.30 2.80 -15.38
C GLY A 92 16.51 2.28 -14.59
N THR A 93 16.51 2.45 -13.26
CA THR A 93 17.56 1.92 -12.38
C THR A 93 17.29 0.47 -12.05
N LEU A 94 16.07 0.13 -11.61
CA LEU A 94 15.70 -1.23 -11.22
C LEU A 94 15.86 -2.24 -12.36
N ASN A 95 15.58 -1.84 -13.60
CA ASN A 95 15.66 -2.70 -14.78
C ASN A 95 17.07 -3.26 -15.05
N ARG A 96 18.10 -2.61 -14.52
CA ARG A 96 19.50 -3.00 -14.67
C ARG A 96 19.99 -3.95 -13.57
N GLU A 97 19.19 -4.12 -12.54
CA GLU A 97 19.53 -4.92 -11.36
C GLU A 97 18.92 -6.32 -11.45
N LYS A 98 19.56 -7.30 -10.84
CA LYS A 98 18.97 -8.62 -10.62
C LYS A 98 17.87 -8.53 -9.55
N LEU A 99 16.91 -9.46 -9.60
CA LEU A 99 15.82 -9.53 -8.63
C LEU A 99 16.33 -9.49 -7.18
N GLU A 100 17.36 -10.27 -6.86
CA GLU A 100 17.94 -10.32 -5.52
C GLU A 100 18.44 -8.95 -5.08
N ASP A 101 19.17 -8.22 -5.95
CA ASP A 101 19.69 -6.89 -5.64
C ASP A 101 18.56 -5.85 -5.50
N VAL A 102 17.48 -6.00 -6.29
CA VAL A 102 16.28 -5.19 -6.12
C VAL A 102 15.67 -5.40 -4.74
N VAL A 103 15.53 -6.65 -4.28
CA VAL A 103 15.02 -6.97 -2.94
C VAL A 103 15.92 -6.39 -1.87
N ILE A 104 17.24 -6.62 -1.94
CA ILE A 104 18.24 -6.10 -0.97
C ILE A 104 18.19 -4.58 -0.87
N SER A 105 17.97 -3.86 -1.98
CA SER A 105 17.90 -2.39 -1.99
C SER A 105 16.80 -1.84 -1.05
N GLY A 106 15.81 -2.66 -0.72
CA GLY A 106 14.77 -2.35 0.25
C GLY A 106 15.29 -2.01 1.64
N LYS A 107 16.38 -2.65 2.08
CA LYS A 107 17.06 -2.37 3.36
C LYS A 107 17.45 -0.89 3.50
N PHE A 108 17.89 -0.29 2.42
CA PHE A 108 18.38 1.09 2.42
C PHE A 108 17.29 2.12 2.14
N SER A 109 16.04 1.68 1.91
CA SER A 109 14.94 2.54 1.47
C SER A 109 15.32 3.41 0.25
N SER A 110 16.22 2.89 -0.60
CA SER A 110 16.79 3.54 -1.79
C SER A 110 16.52 2.70 -3.03
N ILE A 111 16.68 3.30 -4.19
CA ILE A 111 16.62 2.61 -5.48
C ILE A 111 18.06 2.27 -5.88
N GLY A 112 18.39 0.98 -5.79
CA GLY A 112 19.76 0.49 -5.92
C GLY A 112 20.50 0.33 -4.58
N ILE A 113 21.64 -0.36 -4.63
CA ILE A 113 22.50 -0.65 -3.48
C ILE A 113 23.63 0.35 -3.48
N TYR A 114 23.71 1.19 -2.44
CA TYR A 114 24.72 2.24 -2.29
C TYR A 114 25.56 2.06 -1.02
N GLU A 115 25.26 1.07 -0.19
CA GLU A 115 25.96 0.73 1.04
C GLU A 115 26.41 -0.74 0.98
N GLU A 116 27.30 -1.13 1.87
CA GLU A 116 27.80 -2.50 1.93
C GLU A 116 26.68 -3.48 2.31
N VAL A 117 26.57 -4.57 1.55
CA VAL A 117 25.62 -5.65 1.79
C VAL A 117 26.30 -6.75 2.60
N THR A 118 25.76 -7.04 3.77
CA THR A 118 26.27 -8.07 4.65
C THR A 118 25.79 -9.47 4.25
N VAL A 119 26.43 -10.51 4.81
CA VAL A 119 26.00 -11.91 4.62
C VAL A 119 24.60 -12.11 5.19
N GLU A 120 24.27 -11.47 6.30
CA GLU A 120 22.95 -11.50 6.92
C GLU A 120 21.87 -10.90 6.03
N ASP A 121 22.19 -9.82 5.32
CA ASP A 121 21.26 -9.19 4.37
C ASP A 121 20.92 -10.12 3.22
N ARG A 122 21.91 -10.85 2.67
CA ARG A 122 21.68 -11.83 1.61
C ARG A 122 20.84 -13.00 2.08
N LYS A 123 21.15 -13.58 3.25
CA LYS A 123 20.33 -14.65 3.84
C LYS A 123 18.89 -14.22 4.06
N ARG A 124 18.71 -12.98 4.53
CA ARG A 124 17.38 -12.41 4.71
C ARG A 124 16.65 -12.24 3.39
N ALA A 125 17.31 -11.70 2.37
CA ALA A 125 16.74 -11.54 1.04
C ALA A 125 16.34 -12.90 0.44
N GLU A 126 17.18 -13.93 0.58
CA GLU A 126 16.86 -15.30 0.13
C GLU A 126 15.58 -15.82 0.79
N LYS A 127 15.44 -15.67 2.11
CA LYS A 127 14.24 -16.08 2.83
C LYS A 127 12.99 -15.32 2.35
N ILE A 128 13.09 -14.02 2.17
CA ILE A 128 11.98 -13.20 1.66
C ILE A 128 11.62 -13.62 0.23
N ILE A 129 12.60 -13.84 -0.64
CA ILE A 129 12.40 -14.32 -2.01
C ILE A 129 11.66 -15.67 -2.03
N GLU A 130 11.99 -16.57 -1.11
CA GLU A 130 11.30 -17.85 -0.92
C GLU A 130 9.85 -17.62 -0.43
N ASP A 131 9.65 -16.84 0.62
CA ASP A 131 8.34 -16.53 1.20
C ASP A 131 7.38 -15.90 0.17
N PHE A 132 7.90 -15.18 -0.81
CA PHE A 132 7.12 -14.56 -1.89
C PHE A 132 7.04 -15.41 -3.18
N GLY A 133 7.56 -16.66 -3.15
CA GLY A 133 7.46 -17.63 -4.25
C GLY A 133 8.14 -17.17 -5.55
N ILE A 134 9.25 -16.44 -5.43
CA ILE A 134 10.01 -15.91 -6.60
C ILE A 134 11.45 -16.43 -6.69
N THR A 135 11.77 -17.51 -6.00
CA THR A 135 13.11 -18.14 -6.00
C THR A 135 13.56 -18.56 -7.41
N TYR A 136 12.62 -19.04 -8.25
CA TYR A 136 12.90 -19.52 -9.62
C TYR A 136 13.39 -18.43 -10.58
N ILE A 137 13.31 -17.17 -10.18
CA ILE A 137 13.73 -16.00 -10.98
C ILE A 137 14.75 -15.12 -10.28
N LYS A 138 15.33 -15.55 -9.13
CA LYS A 138 16.21 -14.72 -8.30
C LYS A 138 17.39 -14.10 -9.05
N ASP A 139 17.96 -14.82 -10.02
CA ASP A 139 19.12 -14.40 -10.80
C ASP A 139 18.77 -13.60 -12.07
N LYS A 140 17.46 -13.46 -12.39
CA LYS A 140 17.02 -12.73 -13.58
C LYS A 140 17.07 -11.22 -13.34
N TYR A 141 17.34 -10.49 -14.43
CA TYR A 141 17.22 -9.02 -14.41
C TYR A 141 15.78 -8.61 -14.28
N PHE A 142 15.52 -7.58 -13.48
CA PHE A 142 14.17 -7.07 -13.21
C PHE A 142 13.42 -6.70 -14.50
N ALA A 143 14.11 -6.15 -15.50
CA ALA A 143 13.53 -5.83 -16.82
C ALA A 143 12.96 -7.04 -17.57
N THR A 144 13.43 -8.25 -17.28
CA THR A 144 13.01 -9.48 -17.99
C THR A 144 11.84 -10.19 -17.31
N LEU A 145 11.42 -9.70 -16.15
CA LEU A 145 10.33 -10.25 -15.37
C LEU A 145 8.97 -9.85 -15.95
N SER A 146 7.99 -10.74 -15.86
CA SER A 146 6.60 -10.38 -16.11
C SER A 146 6.11 -9.33 -15.10
N GLN A 147 5.04 -8.59 -15.43
CA GLN A 147 4.49 -7.58 -14.52
C GLN A 147 4.15 -8.16 -13.15
N GLY A 148 3.56 -9.36 -13.08
CA GLY A 148 3.25 -10.03 -11.82
C GLY A 148 4.49 -10.39 -11.01
N GLU A 149 5.57 -10.85 -11.66
CA GLU A 149 6.85 -11.12 -11.02
C GLU A 149 7.49 -9.82 -10.51
N GLN A 150 7.46 -8.76 -11.31
CA GLN A 150 7.94 -7.43 -10.88
C GLN A 150 7.18 -6.92 -9.65
N ARG A 151 5.85 -7.05 -9.61
CA ARG A 151 5.05 -6.62 -8.45
C ARG A 151 5.39 -7.41 -7.19
N ARG A 152 5.56 -8.73 -7.29
CA ARG A 152 5.99 -9.57 -6.16
C ARG A 152 7.41 -9.24 -5.71
N THR A 153 8.31 -8.96 -6.63
CA THR A 153 9.67 -8.50 -6.31
C THR A 153 9.65 -7.18 -5.54
N LEU A 154 8.82 -6.21 -5.96
CA LEU A 154 8.67 -4.93 -5.25
C LEU A 154 8.01 -5.10 -3.87
N LEU A 155 7.09 -6.05 -3.74
CA LEU A 155 6.52 -6.41 -2.45
C LEU A 155 7.58 -7.03 -1.54
N ALA A 156 8.32 -8.03 -2.01
CA ALA A 156 9.45 -8.64 -1.30
C ALA A 156 10.49 -7.58 -0.85
N ARG A 157 10.82 -6.65 -1.74
CA ARG A 157 11.67 -5.50 -1.44
C ARG A 157 11.15 -4.65 -0.27
N ALA A 158 9.84 -4.43 -0.19
CA ALA A 158 9.25 -3.63 0.89
C ALA A 158 9.38 -4.30 2.27
N PHE A 159 9.46 -5.62 2.32
CA PHE A 159 9.67 -6.39 3.56
C PHE A 159 11.15 -6.46 4.00
N MET A 160 12.09 -6.09 3.14
CA MET A 160 13.52 -6.19 3.46
C MET A 160 13.93 -5.35 4.67
N ASN A 161 13.22 -4.27 4.97
CA ASN A 161 13.49 -3.36 6.08
C ASN A 161 12.60 -3.58 7.32
N GLU A 162 11.89 -4.72 7.43
CA GLU A 162 10.96 -5.00 8.54
C GLU A 162 10.02 -3.82 8.83
N PRO A 163 9.19 -3.44 7.87
CA PRO A 163 8.37 -2.25 8.06
C PRO A 163 7.35 -2.46 9.19
N ASP A 164 7.07 -1.39 9.94
CA ASP A 164 5.97 -1.36 10.91
C ASP A 164 4.62 -1.05 10.25
N LEU A 165 4.64 -0.61 9.00
CA LEU A 165 3.47 -0.35 8.17
C LEU A 165 3.81 -0.60 6.71
N LEU A 166 2.97 -1.35 6.00
CA LEU A 166 3.07 -1.55 4.55
C LEU A 166 2.01 -0.72 3.83
N ILE A 167 2.42 0.02 2.80
CA ILE A 167 1.52 0.80 1.93
C ILE A 167 1.59 0.23 0.52
N LEU A 168 0.44 -0.19 0.01
CA LEU A 168 0.26 -0.79 -1.31
C LEU A 168 -0.67 0.10 -2.15
N ASP A 169 -0.08 0.94 -3.01
CA ASP A 169 -0.83 1.89 -3.84
C ASP A 169 -1.08 1.31 -5.23
N GLU A 170 -2.29 0.81 -5.44
CA GLU A 170 -2.78 0.13 -6.65
C GLU A 170 -1.81 -0.98 -7.14
N PRO A 171 -1.41 -1.92 -6.27
CA PRO A 171 -0.33 -2.86 -6.59
C PRO A 171 -0.71 -3.84 -7.72
N CYS A 172 -1.99 -4.11 -7.90
CA CYS A 172 -2.50 -5.01 -8.94
C CYS A 172 -2.87 -4.32 -10.25
N SER A 173 -2.65 -3.00 -10.36
CA SER A 173 -2.93 -2.26 -11.59
C SER A 173 -2.17 -2.83 -12.79
N GLY A 174 -2.90 -3.17 -13.86
CA GLY A 174 -2.35 -3.74 -15.11
C GLY A 174 -2.03 -5.23 -15.05
N LEU A 175 -2.32 -5.94 -13.97
CA LEU A 175 -2.19 -7.39 -13.88
C LEU A 175 -3.40 -8.09 -14.50
N ASP A 176 -3.16 -9.23 -15.16
CA ASP A 176 -4.21 -10.16 -15.50
C ASP A 176 -4.79 -10.83 -14.25
N VAL A 177 -5.92 -11.53 -14.40
CA VAL A 177 -6.64 -12.15 -13.29
C VAL A 177 -5.74 -13.13 -12.52
N LYS A 178 -4.94 -13.96 -13.22
CA LYS A 178 -4.08 -14.96 -12.58
C LYS A 178 -2.96 -14.30 -11.76
N ALA A 179 -2.30 -13.30 -12.32
CA ALA A 179 -1.22 -12.57 -11.64
C ALA A 179 -1.76 -11.78 -10.44
N ARG A 180 -2.94 -11.17 -10.57
CA ARG A 180 -3.62 -10.46 -9.50
C ARG A 180 -3.96 -11.40 -8.33
N GLU A 181 -4.68 -12.50 -8.60
CA GLU A 181 -5.08 -13.43 -7.54
C GLU A 181 -3.86 -14.06 -6.86
N TYR A 182 -2.81 -14.37 -7.61
CA TYR A 182 -1.58 -14.87 -7.00
C TYR A 182 -0.88 -13.81 -6.12
N PHE A 183 -0.86 -12.53 -6.53
CA PHE A 183 -0.34 -11.44 -5.70
C PHE A 183 -1.15 -11.29 -4.41
N LEU A 184 -2.48 -11.31 -4.52
CA LEU A 184 -3.39 -11.17 -3.39
C LEU A 184 -3.26 -12.35 -2.42
N SER A 185 -3.11 -13.61 -2.91
CA SER A 185 -2.90 -14.78 -2.04
C SER A 185 -1.60 -14.68 -1.25
N VAL A 186 -0.50 -14.25 -1.88
CA VAL A 186 0.78 -14.04 -1.20
C VAL A 186 0.68 -12.96 -0.12
N LEU A 187 -0.06 -11.87 -0.37
CA LEU A 187 -0.28 -10.83 0.64
C LEU A 187 -1.13 -11.35 1.80
N GLU A 188 -2.20 -12.10 1.52
CA GLU A 188 -3.07 -12.70 2.54
C GLU A 188 -2.28 -13.67 3.44
N GLU A 189 -1.56 -14.63 2.87
CA GLU A 189 -0.71 -15.57 3.59
C GLU A 189 0.31 -14.88 4.51
N ASN A 190 0.88 -13.75 4.06
CA ASN A 190 1.79 -12.97 4.90
C ASN A 190 1.08 -12.19 5.99
N SER A 191 -0.17 -11.81 5.79
CA SER A 191 -0.98 -11.09 6.80
C SER A 191 -1.49 -11.99 7.93
N GLU A 192 -1.57 -13.31 7.69
CA GLU A 192 -1.99 -14.31 8.68
C GLU A 192 -0.85 -14.79 9.60
N LYS A 193 0.39 -14.44 9.28
CA LYS A 193 1.54 -14.81 10.11
C LYS A 193 1.50 -14.11 11.46
N GLU A 194 2.01 -14.78 12.50
CA GLU A 194 2.22 -14.17 13.81
C GLU A 194 3.15 -12.94 13.68
N ASN A 195 2.76 -11.82 14.28
CA ASN A 195 3.42 -10.52 14.15
C ASN A 195 3.47 -9.97 12.71
N SER A 196 2.44 -10.24 11.91
CA SER A 196 2.33 -9.69 10.56
C SER A 196 2.36 -8.15 10.56
N THR A 197 2.98 -7.58 9.54
CA THR A 197 3.00 -6.13 9.36
C THR A 197 1.61 -5.64 8.93
N PRO A 198 1.00 -4.68 9.65
CA PRO A 198 -0.24 -4.06 9.23
C PRO A 198 -0.07 -3.34 7.89
N PHE A 199 -1.12 -3.29 7.09
CA PHE A 199 -1.05 -2.68 5.78
C PHE A 199 -2.22 -1.73 5.46
N ILE A 200 -1.94 -0.78 4.57
CA ILE A 200 -2.92 0.04 3.87
C ILE A 200 -2.92 -0.38 2.41
N TYR A 201 -3.99 -1.03 1.97
CA TYR A 201 -4.20 -1.43 0.58
C TYR A 201 -5.06 -0.40 -0.13
N VAL A 202 -4.55 0.19 -1.19
CA VAL A 202 -5.24 1.24 -1.94
C VAL A 202 -5.66 0.72 -3.29
N THR A 203 -6.93 0.82 -3.59
CA THR A 203 -7.49 0.33 -4.86
C THR A 203 -8.73 1.12 -5.27
N HIS A 204 -9.14 0.93 -6.49
CA HIS A 204 -10.45 1.32 -7.01
C HIS A 204 -11.34 0.09 -7.34
N GLN A 205 -10.84 -1.13 -7.07
CA GLN A 205 -11.52 -2.40 -7.33
C GLN A 205 -11.90 -3.07 -5.99
N ILE A 206 -13.17 -3.30 -5.79
CA ILE A 206 -13.69 -3.84 -4.52
C ILE A 206 -13.28 -5.31 -4.31
N GLU A 207 -13.15 -6.06 -5.37
CA GLU A 207 -12.76 -7.47 -5.38
C GLU A 207 -11.29 -7.71 -5.02
N GLU A 208 -10.48 -6.66 -4.91
CA GLU A 208 -9.12 -6.74 -4.39
C GLU A 208 -9.06 -6.66 -2.85
N ILE A 209 -10.19 -6.39 -2.19
CA ILE A 209 -10.25 -6.29 -0.73
C ILE A 209 -10.18 -7.69 -0.12
N LEU A 210 -9.08 -7.95 0.58
CA LEU A 210 -8.75 -9.25 1.16
C LEU A 210 -9.59 -9.60 2.40
N PRO A 211 -9.71 -10.90 2.75
CA PRO A 211 -10.31 -11.35 4.01
C PRO A 211 -9.67 -10.68 5.23
N SER A 212 -8.34 -10.60 5.27
CA SER A 212 -7.55 -10.00 6.37
C SER A 212 -7.75 -8.49 6.56
N VAL A 213 -8.37 -7.79 5.59
CA VAL A 213 -8.73 -6.37 5.76
C VAL A 213 -9.84 -6.25 6.80
N SER A 214 -9.59 -5.48 7.84
CA SER A 214 -10.54 -5.22 8.93
C SER A 214 -11.38 -3.97 8.71
N HIS A 215 -10.80 -2.92 8.13
CA HIS A 215 -11.40 -1.59 7.99
C HIS A 215 -11.30 -1.06 6.57
N VAL A 216 -12.24 -0.20 6.20
CA VAL A 216 -12.29 0.46 4.89
C VAL A 216 -12.55 1.96 5.08
N ALA A 217 -11.84 2.78 4.31
CA ALA A 217 -12.12 4.19 4.12
C ALA A 217 -12.49 4.44 2.65
N LEU A 218 -13.58 5.17 2.42
CA LEU A 218 -14.05 5.54 1.09
C LEU A 218 -13.66 6.99 0.80
N LEU A 219 -12.85 7.20 -0.23
CA LEU A 219 -12.38 8.52 -0.65
C LEU A 219 -13.09 8.97 -1.92
N GLU A 220 -13.87 10.04 -1.83
CA GLU A 220 -14.52 10.68 -2.98
C GLU A 220 -14.15 12.17 -3.02
N LYS A 221 -13.62 12.64 -4.16
CA LYS A 221 -13.31 14.08 -4.42
C LYS A 221 -12.54 14.75 -3.28
N GLY A 222 -11.54 14.07 -2.76
CA GLY A 222 -10.67 14.60 -1.72
C GLY A 222 -11.25 14.55 -0.30
N LYS A 223 -12.37 13.86 -0.07
CA LYS A 223 -12.99 13.69 1.25
C LYS A 223 -13.17 12.22 1.59
N ILE A 224 -12.96 11.83 2.84
CA ILE A 224 -13.39 10.54 3.35
C ILE A 224 -14.89 10.66 3.63
N VAL A 225 -15.70 9.97 2.81
CA VAL A 225 -17.17 10.01 2.88
C VAL A 225 -17.74 8.94 3.80
N ALA A 226 -17.00 7.84 4.03
CA ALA A 226 -17.32 6.82 5.00
C ALA A 226 -16.05 6.09 5.43
N GLN A 227 -15.97 5.66 6.68
CA GLN A 227 -14.88 4.84 7.20
C GLN A 227 -15.34 4.01 8.41
N GLY A 228 -14.76 2.83 8.58
CA GLY A 228 -15.09 1.92 9.65
C GLY A 228 -14.84 0.46 9.29
N LYS A 229 -15.48 -0.45 10.02
CA LYS A 229 -15.32 -1.90 9.79
C LYS A 229 -15.78 -2.29 8.38
N LYS A 230 -15.05 -3.17 7.74
CA LYS A 230 -15.22 -3.61 6.35
C LYS A 230 -16.69 -3.90 6.00
N LYS A 231 -17.37 -4.74 6.80
CA LYS A 231 -18.77 -5.15 6.53
C LYS A 231 -19.80 -4.02 6.75
N GLU A 232 -19.48 -3.03 7.58
CA GLU A 232 -20.37 -1.90 7.86
C GLU A 232 -20.30 -0.85 6.74
N ILE A 233 -19.13 -0.71 6.11
CA ILE A 233 -18.89 0.29 5.06
C ILE A 233 -19.24 -0.27 3.67
N LEU A 234 -18.91 -1.53 3.39
CA LEU A 234 -19.14 -2.12 2.07
C LEU A 234 -20.56 -2.67 1.96
N THR A 235 -21.54 -1.77 1.88
CA THR A 235 -22.96 -2.09 1.71
C THR A 235 -23.48 -1.62 0.36
N ASP A 236 -24.57 -2.25 -0.14
CA ASP A 236 -25.25 -1.85 -1.38
C ASP A 236 -25.57 -0.36 -1.39
N LYS A 237 -26.07 0.17 -0.27
CA LYS A 237 -26.47 1.58 -0.14
C LYS A 237 -25.27 2.54 -0.28
N ILE A 238 -24.25 2.36 0.57
CA ILE A 238 -23.09 3.26 0.62
C ILE A 238 -22.34 3.24 -0.72
N LEU A 239 -22.14 2.06 -1.30
CA LEU A 239 -21.44 1.94 -2.57
C LEU A 239 -22.25 2.44 -3.75
N SER A 240 -23.59 2.26 -3.75
CA SER A 240 -24.45 2.84 -4.80
C SER A 240 -24.41 4.38 -4.78
N GLU A 241 -24.35 4.97 -3.60
CA GLU A 241 -24.20 6.44 -3.43
C GLU A 241 -22.82 6.90 -3.94
N MET A 242 -21.74 6.19 -3.58
CA MET A 242 -20.38 6.51 -4.01
C MET A 242 -20.19 6.38 -5.53
N PHE A 243 -20.65 5.29 -6.12
CA PHE A 243 -20.50 5.03 -7.56
C PHE A 243 -21.55 5.73 -8.42
N LYS A 244 -22.58 6.32 -7.80
CA LYS A 244 -23.72 6.99 -8.47
C LYS A 244 -24.44 6.07 -9.45
N MET A 245 -24.51 4.79 -9.11
CA MET A 245 -25.22 3.76 -9.85
C MET A 245 -25.68 2.65 -8.89
N PRO A 246 -26.79 1.96 -9.17
CA PRO A 246 -27.26 0.87 -8.33
C PRO A 246 -26.28 -0.31 -8.41
N VAL A 247 -25.71 -0.67 -7.27
CA VAL A 247 -24.81 -1.82 -7.14
C VAL A 247 -25.28 -2.75 -6.03
N LYS A 248 -24.90 -4.03 -6.14
CA LYS A 248 -25.06 -5.03 -5.10
C LYS A 248 -23.69 -5.56 -4.67
N VAL A 249 -23.47 -5.68 -3.36
CA VAL A 249 -22.29 -6.34 -2.80
C VAL A 249 -22.62 -7.79 -2.49
N VAL A 250 -21.86 -8.68 -3.06
CA VAL A 250 -21.94 -10.13 -2.78
C VAL A 250 -20.66 -10.54 -2.08
N TRP A 251 -20.80 -11.31 -1.01
CA TRP A 251 -19.69 -11.80 -0.22
C TRP A 251 -19.41 -13.26 -0.54
N GLU A 252 -18.17 -13.57 -0.90
CA GLU A 252 -17.69 -14.93 -1.09
C GLU A 252 -16.36 -15.10 -0.33
N SER A 253 -16.29 -16.06 0.58
CA SER A 253 -15.10 -16.32 1.39
C SER A 253 -14.49 -15.05 2.02
N GLU A 254 -15.34 -14.23 2.67
CA GLU A 254 -14.98 -12.94 3.30
C GLU A 254 -14.44 -11.85 2.33
N ARG A 255 -14.49 -12.09 1.01
CA ARG A 255 -14.19 -11.11 -0.04
C ARG A 255 -15.47 -10.50 -0.61
N PRO A 256 -15.49 -9.17 -0.81
CA PRO A 256 -16.61 -8.51 -1.45
C PRO A 256 -16.49 -8.54 -2.98
N TRP A 257 -17.62 -8.71 -3.64
CA TRP A 257 -17.77 -8.64 -5.10
C TRP A 257 -18.84 -7.65 -5.45
N LEU A 258 -18.63 -6.86 -6.51
CA LEU A 258 -19.57 -5.84 -6.96
C LEU A 258 -20.35 -6.32 -8.18
N ILE A 259 -21.68 -6.25 -8.09
CA ILE A 259 -22.58 -6.50 -9.23
C ILE A 259 -23.28 -5.18 -9.55
N VAL A 260 -23.13 -4.69 -10.77
CA VAL A 260 -23.90 -3.54 -11.29
C VAL A 260 -25.28 -4.03 -11.69
N ARG A 261 -26.36 -3.29 -11.31
CA ARG A 261 -27.75 -3.61 -11.63
C ARG A 261 -28.29 -2.73 -12.75
#